data_e5a3cad5a9f99582913cdadfd1fff5e3
#
_entry.id   e5a3cad5a9f99582913cdadfd1fff5e3
#
_cell.length_a   1.000
_cell.length_b   1.000
_cell.length_c   1.000
_cell.angle_alpha   90.00
_cell.angle_beta   90.00
_cell.angle_gamma   90.00
#
_symmetry.space_group_name_H-M   'P 1'
#
loop_
_entity.id
_entity.type
_entity.pdbx_description
1 polymer ?
#
loop_
_entity_poly.entity_id
_entity_poly.type
_entity_poly.pdbx_seq_one_letter_code
_entity_poly.pdbx_strand_id
1 'polypeptide(L)'
;MECYSQKTATFMIMGNVCTRPCGFCAVSRGRPGALEADEPARVAEAAARLGLKHVVITSVTRDDLPDGGAEHFYQCVLAVRERTGATIEVLTPDFVQQKEVLQRVVDAAPEVFNHNMETVPRLYRRVRGPKSDYRWTLEMLRRIKEMNPAIKTKSGLMLGLGETKEEVLDC
;
A
#
# COMPACT_ATOMS: atom_id res chain seq x y z
N MET A 1 4.73 21.01 2.92
CA MET A 1 3.91 21.63 1.83
C MET A 1 4.41 21.29 0.41
N GLU A 2 5.50 20.58 0.30
CA GLU A 2 6.10 20.18 -1.00
C GLU A 2 5.16 19.33 -1.86
N CYS A 3 4.48 18.32 -1.27
CA CYS A 3 3.53 17.48 -2.00
C CYS A 3 2.37 18.27 -2.64
N TYR A 4 1.88 19.30 -1.95
CA TYR A 4 0.80 20.13 -2.49
C TYR A 4 1.25 20.96 -3.72
N SER A 5 2.46 21.52 -3.68
CA SER A 5 3.02 22.27 -4.81
C SER A 5 3.30 21.35 -6.02
N GLN A 6 3.61 20.10 -5.77
CA GLN A 6 3.82 19.07 -6.81
C GLN A 6 2.53 18.41 -7.30
N LYS A 7 1.36 18.82 -6.79
CA LYS A 7 0.07 18.21 -7.13
C LYS A 7 0.04 16.71 -6.83
N THR A 8 0.61 16.31 -5.68
CA THR A 8 0.60 14.93 -5.16
C THR A 8 -0.20 14.87 -3.87
N ALA A 9 -1.04 13.85 -3.73
CA ALA A 9 -1.72 13.54 -2.47
C ALA A 9 -1.79 12.04 -2.22
N THR A 10 -1.85 11.69 -0.93
CA THR A 10 -2.04 10.31 -0.46
C THR A 10 -3.44 10.19 0.15
N PHE A 11 -4.19 9.20 -0.30
CA PHE A 11 -5.49 8.83 0.25
C PHE A 11 -5.36 7.52 1.01
N MET A 12 -5.77 7.51 2.27
CA MET A 12 -5.87 6.30 3.06
C MET A 12 -7.31 5.78 2.97
N ILE A 13 -7.48 4.61 2.35
CA ILE A 13 -8.77 3.96 2.11
C ILE A 13 -9.06 2.87 3.15
N MET A 14 -10.31 2.39 3.19
CA MET A 14 -10.80 1.34 4.09
C MET A 14 -10.79 1.73 5.58
N GLY A 15 -10.90 3.03 5.85
CA GLY A 15 -11.02 3.57 7.20
C GLY A 15 -9.68 3.81 7.90
N ASN A 16 -9.72 3.95 9.23
CA ASN A 16 -8.59 4.37 10.05
C ASN A 16 -8.29 3.40 11.23
N VAL A 17 -8.84 2.19 11.18
CA VAL A 17 -8.58 1.13 12.18
C VAL A 17 -7.91 -0.05 11.49
N CYS A 18 -6.75 -0.46 12.00
CA CYS A 18 -5.91 -1.50 11.40
C CYS A 18 -6.02 -2.81 12.20
N THR A 19 -5.97 -3.95 11.52
CA THR A 19 -5.97 -5.28 12.13
C THR A 19 -4.60 -5.70 12.66
N ARG A 20 -3.52 -4.94 12.36
CA ARG A 20 -2.14 -5.31 12.73
C ARG A 20 -1.47 -4.33 13.69
N PRO A 21 -0.59 -4.86 14.59
CA PRO A 21 0.07 -4.08 15.63
C PRO A 21 1.50 -3.66 15.26
N CYS A 22 1.74 -3.04 14.10
CA CYS A 22 3.08 -2.58 13.76
C CYS A 22 3.58 -1.54 14.76
N GLY A 23 4.78 -1.76 15.35
CA GLY A 23 5.29 -0.97 16.47
C GLY A 23 5.62 0.48 16.14
N PHE A 24 5.83 0.81 14.87
CA PHE A 24 6.15 2.16 14.38
C PHE A 24 4.92 2.96 13.96
N CYS A 25 3.75 2.31 13.83
CA CYS A 25 2.58 2.93 13.23
C CYS A 25 1.66 3.52 14.29
N ALA A 26 1.22 4.77 14.07
CA ALA A 26 0.30 5.48 14.95
C ALA A 26 -1.19 5.24 14.64
N VAL A 27 -1.50 4.42 13.64
CA VAL A 27 -2.88 4.08 13.28
C VAL A 27 -3.54 3.27 14.40
N SER A 28 -4.80 3.59 14.70
CA SER A 28 -5.59 2.88 15.71
C SER A 28 -5.72 1.39 15.38
N ARG A 29 -5.60 0.55 16.40
CA ARG A 29 -5.71 -0.91 16.28
C ARG A 29 -7.08 -1.37 16.75
N GLY A 30 -7.63 -2.38 16.05
CA GLY A 30 -8.92 -2.91 16.46
C GLY A 30 -9.65 -3.65 15.37
N ARG A 31 -10.96 -3.70 15.50
CA ARG A 31 -11.86 -4.25 14.49
C ARG A 31 -12.34 -3.10 13.59
N PRO A 32 -11.95 -3.11 12.30
CA PRO A 32 -12.40 -2.10 11.36
C PRO A 32 -13.91 -2.17 11.11
N GLY A 33 -14.51 -1.05 10.66
CA GLY A 33 -15.88 -1.02 10.19
C GLY A 33 -16.07 -1.68 8.82
N ALA A 34 -17.30 -1.70 8.35
CA ALA A 34 -17.61 -2.16 6.98
C ALA A 34 -16.95 -1.26 5.94
N LEU A 35 -16.69 -1.82 4.75
CA LEU A 35 -16.25 -1.02 3.61
C LEU A 35 -17.36 -0.09 3.15
N GLU A 36 -17.00 1.13 2.79
CA GLU A 36 -17.92 2.11 2.22
C GLU A 36 -17.89 1.96 0.68
N ALA A 37 -19.01 1.55 0.11
CA ALA A 37 -19.11 1.26 -1.31
C ALA A 37 -18.86 2.48 -2.22
N ASP A 38 -19.08 3.68 -1.70
CA ASP A 38 -18.90 4.95 -2.41
C ASP A 38 -17.47 5.55 -2.24
N GLU A 39 -16.62 4.96 -1.40
CA GLU A 39 -15.25 5.46 -1.16
C GLU A 39 -14.42 5.60 -2.45
N PRO A 40 -14.43 4.64 -3.40
CA PRO A 40 -13.71 4.82 -4.66
C PRO A 40 -14.13 6.07 -5.44
N ALA A 41 -15.43 6.35 -5.50
CA ALA A 41 -15.96 7.53 -6.17
C ALA A 41 -15.56 8.84 -5.47
N ARG A 42 -15.59 8.86 -4.13
CA ARG A 42 -15.15 10.03 -3.33
C ARG A 42 -13.66 10.31 -3.48
N VAL A 43 -12.82 9.28 -3.49
CA VAL A 43 -11.38 9.41 -3.72
C VAL A 43 -11.11 10.01 -5.10
N ALA A 44 -11.78 9.48 -6.13
CA ALA A 44 -11.64 9.98 -7.50
C ALA A 44 -12.12 11.43 -7.64
N GLU A 45 -13.24 11.79 -7.01
CA GLU A 45 -13.74 13.15 -6.99
C GLU A 45 -12.77 14.11 -6.30
N ALA A 46 -12.25 13.74 -5.14
CA ALA A 46 -11.26 14.53 -4.41
C ALA A 46 -9.99 14.75 -5.24
N ALA A 47 -9.47 13.69 -5.87
CA ALA A 47 -8.30 13.77 -6.75
C ALA A 47 -8.52 14.73 -7.93
N ALA A 48 -9.68 14.66 -8.57
CA ALA A 48 -10.06 15.55 -9.68
C ALA A 48 -10.20 17.01 -9.22
N ARG A 49 -10.89 17.27 -8.12
CA ARG A 49 -11.08 18.62 -7.57
C ARG A 49 -9.77 19.30 -7.15
N LEU A 50 -8.82 18.52 -6.64
CA LEU A 50 -7.47 19.00 -6.27
C LEU A 50 -6.55 19.16 -7.49
N GLY A 51 -6.97 18.70 -8.68
CA GLY A 51 -6.16 18.75 -9.91
C GLY A 51 -4.83 18.01 -9.75
N LEU A 52 -4.85 16.82 -9.14
CA LEU A 52 -3.66 16.06 -8.83
C LEU A 52 -3.01 15.52 -10.10
N LYS A 53 -1.67 15.46 -10.10
CA LYS A 53 -0.85 14.84 -11.15
C LYS A 53 -0.35 13.46 -10.73
N HIS A 54 -0.28 13.21 -9.43
CA HIS A 54 0.11 11.94 -8.85
C HIS A 54 -0.75 11.63 -7.63
N VAL A 55 -1.36 10.45 -7.62
CA VAL A 55 -2.24 9.98 -6.56
C VAL A 55 -1.65 8.74 -5.92
N VAL A 56 -1.38 8.79 -4.62
CA VAL A 56 -0.99 7.63 -3.84
C VAL A 56 -2.22 7.09 -3.10
N ILE A 57 -2.55 5.83 -3.33
CA ILE A 57 -3.64 5.13 -2.63
C ILE A 57 -3.00 4.15 -1.66
N THR A 58 -3.25 4.34 -0.38
CA THR A 58 -2.79 3.44 0.68
C THR A 58 -3.95 3.00 1.56
N SER A 59 -3.73 2.02 2.43
CA SER A 59 -4.77 1.56 3.33
C SER A 59 -4.23 1.14 4.69
N VAL A 60 -5.14 0.98 5.65
CA VAL A 60 -4.93 0.12 6.82
C VAL A 60 -4.88 -1.34 6.38
N THR A 61 -4.28 -2.23 7.19
CA THR A 61 -4.38 -3.67 6.93
C THR A 61 -5.77 -4.18 7.33
N ARG A 62 -6.37 -5.00 6.47
CA ARG A 62 -7.72 -5.54 6.56
C ARG A 62 -7.68 -7.08 6.52
N ASP A 63 -6.97 -7.71 7.49
CA ASP A 63 -6.94 -9.18 7.63
C ASP A 63 -8.33 -9.79 7.92
N ASP A 64 -9.31 -8.95 8.20
CA ASP A 64 -10.72 -9.31 8.40
C ASP A 64 -11.47 -9.53 7.07
N LEU A 65 -10.92 -9.05 5.95
CA LEU A 65 -11.50 -9.24 4.62
C LEU A 65 -10.89 -10.47 3.93
N PRO A 66 -11.67 -11.24 3.20
CA PRO A 66 -11.19 -12.45 2.52
C PRO A 66 -10.04 -12.19 1.55
N ASP A 67 -10.03 -11.04 0.88
CA ASP A 67 -9.04 -10.62 -0.10
C ASP A 67 -8.06 -9.55 0.45
N GLY A 68 -8.10 -9.28 1.76
CA GLY A 68 -7.29 -8.22 2.38
C GLY A 68 -7.56 -6.81 1.84
N GLY A 69 -8.64 -6.61 1.08
CA GLY A 69 -9.05 -5.35 0.46
C GLY A 69 -8.51 -5.14 -0.98
N ALA A 70 -8.03 -6.17 -1.65
CA ALA A 70 -7.49 -6.07 -3.01
C ALA A 70 -8.53 -5.57 -4.03
N GLU A 71 -9.78 -6.04 -3.95
CA GLU A 71 -10.87 -5.54 -4.78
C GLU A 71 -11.13 -4.05 -4.56
N HIS A 72 -11.06 -3.59 -3.33
CA HIS A 72 -11.28 -2.18 -3.03
C HIS A 72 -10.16 -1.28 -3.59
N PHE A 73 -8.90 -1.73 -3.54
CA PHE A 73 -7.79 -1.08 -4.25
C PHE A 73 -8.06 -0.99 -5.74
N TYR A 74 -8.46 -2.10 -6.37
CA TYR A 74 -8.78 -2.17 -7.79
C TYR A 74 -9.83 -1.12 -8.17
N GLN A 75 -10.94 -1.04 -7.44
CA GLN A 75 -12.02 -0.09 -7.70
C GLN A 75 -11.54 1.37 -7.52
N CYS A 76 -10.74 1.65 -6.49
CA CYS A 76 -10.19 3.00 -6.28
C CYS A 76 -9.27 3.43 -7.43
N VAL A 77 -8.38 2.53 -7.90
CA VAL A 77 -7.47 2.82 -9.01
C VAL A 77 -8.27 3.12 -10.28
N LEU A 78 -9.28 2.30 -10.61
CA LEU A 78 -10.10 2.51 -11.80
C LEU A 78 -10.88 3.83 -11.72
N ALA A 79 -11.51 4.12 -10.58
CA ALA A 79 -12.29 5.34 -10.39
C ALA A 79 -11.41 6.61 -10.53
N VAL A 80 -10.20 6.60 -9.95
CA VAL A 80 -9.25 7.71 -10.10
C VAL A 80 -8.80 7.86 -11.54
N ARG A 81 -8.48 6.76 -12.23
CA ARG A 81 -8.05 6.77 -13.64
C ARG A 81 -9.13 7.31 -14.56
N GLU A 82 -10.37 6.93 -14.35
CA GLU A 82 -11.50 7.40 -15.15
C GLU A 82 -11.71 8.92 -15.03
N ARG A 83 -11.50 9.49 -13.84
CA ARG A 83 -11.77 10.90 -13.56
C ARG A 83 -10.57 11.83 -13.70
N THR A 84 -9.36 11.29 -13.75
CA THR A 84 -8.13 12.10 -13.75
C THR A 84 -7.14 11.57 -14.76
N GLY A 85 -6.19 12.43 -15.21
CA GLY A 85 -4.99 12.00 -15.94
C GLY A 85 -3.78 11.78 -15.04
N ALA A 86 -3.99 11.60 -13.72
CA ALA A 86 -2.92 11.43 -12.76
C ALA A 86 -2.27 10.06 -12.88
N THR A 87 -0.97 9.99 -12.63
CA THR A 87 -0.30 8.72 -12.36
C THR A 87 -0.73 8.19 -10.98
N ILE A 88 -0.86 6.88 -10.86
CA ILE A 88 -1.38 6.23 -9.65
C ILE A 88 -0.31 5.33 -9.05
N GLU A 89 -0.01 5.56 -7.79
CA GLU A 89 0.78 4.68 -6.93
C GLU A 89 -0.14 3.99 -5.94
N VAL A 90 0.00 2.69 -5.77
CA VAL A 90 -0.62 1.96 -4.65
C VAL A 90 0.45 1.62 -3.61
N LEU A 91 0.20 1.93 -2.34
CA LEU A 91 1.00 1.47 -1.21
C LEU A 91 0.16 0.46 -0.41
N THR A 92 0.42 -0.82 -0.65
CA THR A 92 -0.46 -1.90 -0.22
C THR A 92 -0.02 -2.57 1.08
N PRO A 93 -0.94 -3.21 1.81
CA PRO A 93 -0.61 -4.24 2.79
C PRO A 93 -0.09 -5.50 2.08
N ASP A 94 0.26 -6.54 2.85
CA ASP A 94 0.73 -7.82 2.31
C ASP A 94 -0.41 -8.79 1.89
N PHE A 95 -1.65 -8.32 1.90
CA PHE A 95 -2.86 -9.07 1.52
C PHE A 95 -2.95 -10.47 2.15
N VAL A 96 -2.63 -10.56 3.45
CA VAL A 96 -2.65 -11.84 4.20
C VAL A 96 -1.74 -12.91 3.56
N GLN A 97 -0.74 -12.47 2.78
CA GLN A 97 0.19 -13.34 2.05
C GLN A 97 -0.48 -14.25 1.00
N GLN A 98 -1.63 -13.83 0.48
CA GLN A 98 -2.35 -14.54 -0.57
C GLN A 98 -1.85 -14.11 -1.95
N LYS A 99 -1.29 -15.05 -2.69
CA LYS A 99 -0.69 -14.79 -4.01
C LYS A 99 -1.73 -14.44 -5.07
N GLU A 100 -2.88 -15.05 -4.97
CA GLU A 100 -3.96 -14.95 -5.96
C GLU A 100 -4.60 -13.55 -5.97
N VAL A 101 -4.66 -12.91 -4.81
CA VAL A 101 -5.28 -11.57 -4.73
C VAL A 101 -4.39 -10.46 -5.31
N LEU A 102 -3.07 -10.69 -5.44
CA LEU A 102 -2.17 -9.71 -6.06
C LEU A 102 -2.55 -9.41 -7.51
N GLN A 103 -3.02 -10.43 -8.25
CA GLN A 103 -3.45 -10.27 -9.63
C GLN A 103 -4.52 -9.20 -9.76
N ARG A 104 -5.47 -9.15 -8.82
CA ARG A 104 -6.55 -8.17 -8.86
C ARG A 104 -6.05 -6.74 -8.82
N VAL A 105 -5.05 -6.43 -7.99
CA VAL A 105 -4.45 -5.09 -7.94
C VAL A 105 -3.59 -4.80 -9.17
N VAL A 106 -2.88 -5.81 -9.68
CA VAL A 106 -2.08 -5.71 -10.91
C VAL A 106 -2.97 -5.46 -12.13
N ASP A 107 -4.15 -6.05 -12.19
CA ASP A 107 -5.14 -5.84 -13.27
C ASP A 107 -5.63 -4.38 -13.34
N ALA A 108 -5.63 -3.67 -12.22
CA ALA A 108 -5.89 -2.24 -12.20
C ALA A 108 -4.76 -1.42 -12.86
N ALA A 109 -3.61 -2.03 -13.12
CA ALA A 109 -2.43 -1.47 -13.76
C ALA A 109 -1.97 -0.11 -13.18
N PRO A 110 -1.73 0.00 -11.85
CA PRO A 110 -1.14 1.22 -11.30
C PRO A 110 0.24 1.45 -11.90
N GLU A 111 0.67 2.71 -12.05
CA GLU A 111 2.00 3.03 -12.58
C GLU A 111 3.12 2.63 -11.60
N VAL A 112 2.82 2.70 -10.29
CA VAL A 112 3.75 2.29 -9.23
C VAL A 112 3.05 1.38 -8.23
N PHE A 113 3.66 0.23 -7.95
CA PHE A 113 3.24 -0.66 -6.87
C PHE A 113 4.29 -0.61 -5.75
N ASN A 114 3.89 -0.05 -4.62
CA ASN A 114 4.72 0.11 -3.44
C ASN A 114 4.28 -0.88 -2.35
N HIS A 115 5.25 -1.59 -1.79
CA HIS A 115 5.10 -2.29 -0.53
C HIS A 115 6.37 -2.14 0.30
N ASN A 116 6.26 -1.44 1.42
CA ASN A 116 7.43 -1.11 2.23
C ASN A 116 7.96 -2.34 2.97
N MET A 117 9.28 -2.52 2.91
CA MET A 117 10.03 -3.46 3.74
C MET A 117 10.03 -3.02 5.22
N GLU A 118 10.09 -1.74 5.45
CA GLU A 118 10.11 -1.00 6.72
C GLU A 118 11.40 -1.18 7.53
N THR A 119 11.96 -2.39 7.62
CA THR A 119 13.18 -2.65 8.41
C THR A 119 13.91 -3.91 7.92
N VAL A 120 15.09 -4.15 8.47
CA VAL A 120 15.96 -5.29 8.18
C VAL A 120 15.41 -6.61 8.75
N PRO A 121 15.80 -7.79 8.22
CA PRO A 121 15.25 -9.09 8.63
C PRO A 121 15.28 -9.35 10.15
N ARG A 122 16.39 -9.03 10.82
CA ARG A 122 16.55 -9.24 12.29
C ARG A 122 15.51 -8.51 13.12
N LEU A 123 15.10 -7.33 12.67
CA LEU A 123 14.15 -6.48 13.38
C LEU A 123 12.69 -6.68 12.94
N TYR A 124 12.46 -7.42 11.86
CA TYR A 124 11.18 -7.48 11.17
C TYR A 124 10.02 -7.84 12.09
N ARG A 125 10.16 -8.93 12.87
CA ARG A 125 9.11 -9.39 13.78
C ARG A 125 8.79 -8.38 14.89
N ARG A 126 9.82 -7.68 15.40
CA ARG A 126 9.65 -6.67 16.45
C ARG A 126 8.96 -5.41 15.91
N VAL A 127 9.29 -5.01 14.70
CA VAL A 127 8.83 -3.76 14.09
C VAL A 127 7.47 -3.92 13.41
N ARG A 128 7.31 -4.97 12.56
CA ARG A 128 6.08 -5.22 11.79
C ARG A 128 5.08 -6.16 12.45
N GLY A 129 5.50 -6.84 13.53
CA GLY A 129 4.67 -7.79 14.24
C GLY A 129 4.73 -9.22 13.68
N PRO A 130 4.10 -10.18 14.38
CA PRO A 130 4.29 -11.61 14.13
C PRO A 130 3.63 -12.14 12.85
N LYS A 131 2.67 -11.41 12.28
CA LYS A 131 1.96 -11.81 11.07
C LYS A 131 2.66 -11.38 9.78
N SER A 132 3.69 -10.54 9.87
CA SER A 132 4.43 -10.04 8.70
C SER A 132 5.66 -10.90 8.43
N ASP A 133 5.98 -11.12 7.15
CA ASP A 133 7.11 -11.91 6.71
C ASP A 133 7.98 -11.09 5.74
N TYR A 134 9.28 -11.00 6.04
CA TYR A 134 10.28 -10.32 5.21
C TYR A 134 10.39 -10.94 3.81
N ARG A 135 10.43 -12.28 3.76
CA ARG A 135 10.55 -13.02 2.49
C ARG A 135 9.31 -12.84 1.62
N TRP A 136 8.13 -12.77 2.25
CA TRP A 136 6.90 -12.50 1.51
C TRP A 136 6.93 -11.12 0.86
N THR A 137 7.45 -10.10 1.52
CA THR A 137 7.60 -8.75 0.94
C THR A 137 8.44 -8.78 -0.33
N LEU A 138 9.59 -9.47 -0.32
CA LEU A 138 10.44 -9.64 -1.50
C LEU A 138 9.72 -10.42 -2.61
N GLU A 139 9.10 -11.54 -2.24
CA GLU A 139 8.36 -12.38 -3.19
C GLU A 139 7.19 -11.62 -3.83
N MET A 140 6.47 -10.82 -3.07
CA MET A 140 5.37 -10.01 -3.59
C MET A 140 5.86 -9.01 -4.65
N LEU A 141 6.92 -8.25 -4.36
CA LEU A 141 7.48 -7.29 -5.32
C LEU A 141 8.00 -7.98 -6.59
N ARG A 142 8.65 -9.15 -6.45
CA ARG A 142 9.11 -9.97 -7.57
C ARG A 142 7.93 -10.41 -8.45
N ARG A 143 6.87 -10.96 -7.85
CA ARG A 143 5.67 -11.44 -8.56
C ARG A 143 4.97 -10.33 -9.32
N ILE A 144 4.80 -9.16 -8.72
CA ILE A 144 4.18 -8.03 -9.40
C ILE A 144 4.96 -7.68 -10.66
N LYS A 145 6.29 -7.70 -10.59
CA LYS A 145 7.15 -7.42 -11.74
C LYS A 145 7.06 -8.49 -12.83
N GLU A 146 6.82 -9.75 -12.44
CA GLU A 146 6.60 -10.84 -13.39
C GLU A 146 5.20 -10.79 -14.03
N MET A 147 4.16 -10.46 -13.24
CA MET A 147 2.79 -10.32 -13.73
C MET A 147 2.63 -9.17 -14.72
N ASN A 148 3.26 -8.02 -14.43
CA ASN A 148 3.23 -6.85 -15.30
C ASN A 148 4.57 -6.08 -15.24
N PRO A 149 5.49 -6.31 -16.19
CA PRO A 149 6.80 -5.63 -16.22
C PRO A 149 6.73 -4.10 -16.36
N ALA A 150 5.61 -3.55 -16.83
CA ALA A 150 5.43 -2.10 -16.98
C ALA A 150 5.23 -1.41 -15.62
N ILE A 151 4.70 -2.10 -14.62
CA ILE A 151 4.53 -1.55 -13.27
C ILE A 151 5.90 -1.35 -12.63
N LYS A 152 6.14 -0.15 -12.11
CA LYS A 152 7.34 0.13 -11.31
C LYS A 152 7.11 -0.36 -9.89
N THR A 153 7.97 -1.25 -9.40
CA THR A 153 7.94 -1.68 -8.00
C THR A 153 8.75 -0.71 -7.14
N LYS A 154 8.24 -0.41 -5.95
CA LYS A 154 8.85 0.50 -4.99
C LYS A 154 8.81 -0.11 -3.60
N SER A 155 9.82 0.15 -2.80
CA SER A 155 9.88 -0.22 -1.39
C SER A 155 10.58 0.86 -0.58
N GLY A 156 10.45 0.82 0.74
CA GLY A 156 11.08 1.76 1.65
C GLY A 156 11.56 1.08 2.93
N LEU A 157 12.63 1.64 3.48
CA LEU A 157 13.17 1.29 4.80
C LEU A 157 13.15 2.52 5.69
N MET A 158 12.77 2.32 6.95
CA MET A 158 12.99 3.30 8.01
C MET A 158 14.36 3.05 8.64
N LEU A 159 15.08 4.11 8.94
CA LEU A 159 16.38 4.06 9.61
C LEU A 159 16.25 4.57 11.05
N GLY A 160 17.09 4.00 11.94
CA GLY A 160 17.11 4.39 13.36
C GLY A 160 16.31 3.48 14.29
N LEU A 161 15.91 2.28 13.82
CA LEU A 161 15.18 1.29 14.63
C LEU A 161 16.12 0.31 15.36
N GLY A 162 17.46 0.44 15.13
CA GLY A 162 18.49 -0.40 15.71
C GLY A 162 19.15 -1.37 14.72
N GLU A 163 18.97 -1.12 13.42
CA GLU A 163 19.71 -1.77 12.33
C GLU A 163 21.16 -1.29 12.27
N THR A 164 22.04 -2.09 11.69
CA THR A 164 23.38 -1.68 11.32
C THR A 164 23.42 -1.21 9.87
N LYS A 165 24.49 -0.48 9.50
CA LYS A 165 24.68 -0.06 8.11
C LYS A 165 24.81 -1.24 7.16
N GLU A 166 25.51 -2.28 7.60
CA GLU A 166 25.71 -3.52 6.83
C GLU A 166 24.37 -4.21 6.56
N GLU A 167 23.50 -4.33 7.60
CA GLU A 167 22.17 -4.92 7.44
C GLU A 167 21.29 -4.15 6.44
N VAL A 168 21.43 -2.82 6.39
CA VAL A 168 20.69 -1.98 5.43
C VAL A 168 21.22 -2.18 4.01
N LEU A 169 22.54 -2.30 3.85
CA LEU A 169 23.15 -2.52 2.54
C LEU A 169 22.88 -3.93 1.97
N ASP A 170 22.63 -4.91 2.84
CA ASP A 170 22.29 -6.28 2.46
C ASP A 170 20.80 -6.45 2.08
N CYS A 171 19.96 -5.44 2.38
CA CYS A 171 18.53 -5.41 2.02
C CYS A 171 18.30 -4.99 0.57
#